data_70ebb0537c09d0213aad54419669d0c5
#
_entry.id   70ebb0537c09d0213aad54419669d0c5
#
_cell.length_a   1.000
_cell.length_b   1.000
_cell.length_c   1.000
_cell.angle_alpha   90.00
_cell.angle_beta   90.00
_cell.angle_gamma   90.00
#
_symmetry.space_group_name_H-M   'P 1'
#
loop_
_entity.id
_entity.type
_entity.pdbx_description
1 polymer ?
#
loop_
_entity_poly.entity_id
_entity_poly.type
_entity_poly.pdbx_seq_one_letter_code
_entity_poly.pdbx_strand_id
1 'polypeptide(L)'
;MNRSRHENFLKKTLGSKAVAKPQFDFKDTVTNRAKFAATAQALEDTGCHAYLGQVANIKSKAVLVPAGRIALVEARHASWIRDIRFNGGTTSPTTPAPAPFEDPFTKARVLAVVKSTGFIVG
;
A
#
# COMPACT_ATOMS: atom_id res chain seq x y z
N MET A 1 -11.34 5.23 5.65
CA MET A 1 -11.80 6.55 5.17
C MET A 1 -10.93 7.14 4.04
N ASN A 2 -9.62 7.07 4.11
CA ASN A 2 -8.76 7.63 3.05
C ASN A 2 -8.72 6.78 1.76
N ARG A 3 -8.78 5.45 1.85
CA ARG A 3 -8.71 4.53 0.70
C ARG A 3 -9.78 4.77 -0.36
N SER A 4 -11.03 5.05 0.05
CA SER A 4 -12.10 5.36 -0.91
C SER A 4 -11.83 6.65 -1.70
N ARG A 5 -11.15 7.64 -1.10
CA ARG A 5 -10.74 8.86 -1.78
C ARG A 5 -9.61 8.62 -2.77
N HIS A 6 -8.63 7.78 -2.43
CA HIS A 6 -7.55 7.37 -3.34
C HIS A 6 -8.12 6.60 -4.54
N GLU A 7 -8.98 5.62 -4.28
CA GLU A 7 -9.66 4.82 -5.32
C GLU A 7 -10.48 5.71 -6.26
N ASN A 8 -11.30 6.61 -5.73
CA ASN A 8 -12.12 7.52 -6.52
C ASN A 8 -11.27 8.48 -7.37
N PHE A 9 -10.17 9.00 -6.83
CA PHE A 9 -9.23 9.81 -7.59
C PHE A 9 -8.64 9.03 -8.77
N LEU A 10 -8.15 7.80 -8.51
CA LEU A 10 -7.56 6.95 -9.54
C LEU A 10 -8.58 6.58 -10.62
N LYS A 11 -9.79 6.17 -10.24
CA LYS A 11 -10.87 5.87 -11.18
C LYS A 11 -11.23 7.07 -12.05
N LYS A 12 -11.37 8.25 -11.45
CA LYS A 12 -11.65 9.49 -12.19
C LYS A 12 -10.54 9.84 -13.18
N THR A 13 -9.27 9.64 -12.77
CA THR A 13 -8.10 9.96 -13.60
C THR A 13 -7.96 8.98 -14.77
N LEU A 14 -8.20 7.69 -14.53
CA LEU A 14 -8.05 6.64 -15.54
C LEU A 14 -9.28 6.52 -16.47
N GLY A 15 -10.46 6.92 -16.00
CA GLY A 15 -11.70 6.79 -16.76
C GLY A 15 -11.94 5.36 -17.24
N SER A 16 -12.16 5.16 -18.52
CA SER A 16 -12.40 3.83 -19.12
C SER A 16 -11.19 2.89 -19.07
N LYS A 17 -9.99 3.40 -18.77
CA LYS A 17 -8.77 2.60 -18.58
C LYS A 17 -8.65 2.00 -17.17
N ALA A 18 -9.53 2.40 -16.25
CA ALA A 18 -9.53 1.84 -14.90
C ALA A 18 -9.92 0.36 -14.95
N VAL A 19 -9.13 -0.49 -14.28
CA VAL A 19 -9.47 -1.91 -14.15
C VAL A 19 -10.71 -2.09 -13.29
N ALA A 20 -11.51 -3.11 -13.58
CA ALA A 20 -12.64 -3.47 -12.74
C ALA A 20 -12.15 -3.85 -11.33
N LYS A 21 -12.92 -3.49 -10.31
CA LYS A 21 -12.60 -3.87 -8.94
C LYS A 21 -12.74 -5.39 -8.81
N PRO A 22 -11.68 -6.11 -8.42
CA PRO A 22 -11.77 -7.54 -8.17
C PRO A 22 -12.63 -7.83 -6.95
N GLN A 23 -13.10 -9.06 -6.83
CA GLN A 23 -13.69 -9.57 -5.60
C GLN A 23 -12.60 -9.98 -4.62
N PHE A 24 -12.84 -9.74 -3.34
CA PHE A 24 -11.89 -10.02 -2.29
C PHE A 24 -12.49 -10.93 -1.22
N ASP A 25 -11.69 -11.90 -0.79
CA ASP A 25 -11.89 -12.64 0.44
C ASP A 25 -10.66 -12.41 1.35
N PHE A 26 -10.86 -11.65 2.41
CA PHE A 26 -9.80 -11.33 3.38
C PHE A 26 -9.59 -12.42 4.42
N LYS A 27 -10.33 -13.53 4.31
CA LYS A 27 -10.20 -14.70 5.17
C LYS A 27 -10.28 -14.32 6.65
N ASP A 28 -9.46 -14.97 7.48
CA ASP A 28 -9.42 -14.74 8.92
C ASP A 28 -8.66 -13.48 9.36
N THR A 29 -8.13 -12.69 8.42
CA THR A 29 -7.50 -11.42 8.76
C THR A 29 -8.48 -10.40 9.35
N VAL A 30 -9.77 -10.54 9.06
CA VAL A 30 -10.82 -9.65 9.57
C VAL A 30 -11.33 -10.04 10.98
N THR A 31 -10.99 -11.23 11.45
CA THR A 31 -11.38 -11.75 12.75
C THR A 31 -10.22 -11.96 13.72
N ASN A 32 -8.98 -11.91 13.22
CA ASN A 32 -7.76 -12.11 14.01
C ASN A 32 -6.93 -10.82 14.00
N ARG A 33 -6.81 -10.16 15.16
CA ARG A 33 -6.11 -8.87 15.30
C ARG A 33 -4.64 -8.93 14.87
N ALA A 34 -3.91 -9.99 15.23
CA ALA A 34 -2.50 -10.10 14.87
C ALA A 34 -2.32 -10.31 13.36
N LYS A 35 -3.14 -11.15 12.75
CA LYS A 35 -3.15 -11.35 11.30
C LYS A 35 -3.56 -10.08 10.56
N PHE A 36 -4.58 -9.37 11.06
CA PHE A 36 -4.98 -8.07 10.50
C PHE A 36 -3.79 -7.11 10.47
N ALA A 37 -3.13 -6.91 11.61
CA ALA A 37 -2.03 -5.96 11.74
C ALA A 37 -0.84 -6.34 10.84
N ALA A 38 -0.48 -7.62 10.77
CA ALA A 38 0.60 -8.11 9.91
C ALA A 38 0.27 -7.90 8.43
N THR A 39 -0.95 -8.22 8.02
CA THR A 39 -1.42 -8.04 6.65
C THR A 39 -1.53 -6.56 6.28
N ALA A 40 -2.09 -5.74 7.16
CA ALA A 40 -2.20 -4.30 6.94
C ALA A 40 -0.82 -3.67 6.74
N GLN A 41 0.17 -4.00 7.59
CA GLN A 41 1.53 -3.50 7.39
C GLN A 41 2.10 -3.92 6.03
N ALA A 42 2.02 -5.20 5.67
CA ALA A 42 2.56 -5.69 4.40
C ALA A 42 1.93 -4.98 3.19
N LEU A 43 0.62 -4.70 3.24
CA LEU A 43 -0.09 -4.01 2.17
C LEU A 43 0.22 -2.51 2.12
N GLU A 44 0.34 -1.83 3.27
CA GLU A 44 0.70 -0.41 3.33
C GLU A 44 2.15 -0.20 2.87
N ASP A 45 3.11 -1.02 3.32
CA ASP A 45 4.49 -1.02 2.83
C ASP A 45 4.52 -1.24 1.30
N THR A 46 3.77 -2.24 0.82
CA THR A 46 3.68 -2.51 -0.64
C THR A 46 3.10 -1.33 -1.40
N GLY A 47 2.08 -0.66 -0.86
CA GLY A 47 1.48 0.55 -1.45
C GLY A 47 2.50 1.68 -1.57
N CYS A 48 3.26 1.95 -0.53
CA CYS A 48 4.33 2.94 -0.52
C CYS A 48 5.38 2.64 -1.61
N HIS A 49 5.92 1.43 -1.62
CA HIS A 49 6.90 0.96 -2.61
C HIS A 49 6.35 0.97 -4.06
N ALA A 50 5.04 0.68 -4.23
CA ALA A 50 4.39 0.69 -5.54
C ALA A 50 4.30 2.10 -6.12
N TYR A 51 3.87 3.09 -5.33
CA TYR A 51 3.84 4.48 -5.77
C TYR A 51 5.23 4.99 -6.08
N LEU A 52 6.20 4.72 -5.21
CA LEU A 52 7.60 5.11 -5.43
C LEU A 52 8.16 4.49 -6.72
N GLY A 53 7.86 3.22 -6.99
CA GLY A 53 8.29 2.52 -8.19
C GLY A 53 7.72 3.09 -9.50
N GLN A 54 6.65 3.88 -9.43
CA GLN A 54 6.03 4.52 -10.59
C GLN A 54 6.44 5.98 -10.79
N VAL A 55 7.16 6.59 -9.85
CA VAL A 55 7.52 8.03 -9.91
C VAL A 55 8.18 8.39 -11.24
N ALA A 56 9.16 7.61 -11.68
CA ALA A 56 9.87 7.85 -12.94
C ALA A 56 9.02 7.64 -14.20
N ASN A 57 7.93 6.88 -14.09
CA ASN A 57 7.03 6.55 -15.20
C ASN A 57 5.89 7.56 -15.37
N ILE A 58 5.57 8.34 -14.35
CA ILE A 58 4.49 9.33 -14.37
C ILE A 58 4.97 10.60 -15.05
N LYS A 59 4.49 10.86 -16.26
CA LYS A 59 4.88 12.05 -17.05
C LYS A 59 4.04 13.29 -16.72
N SER A 60 2.79 13.12 -16.34
CA SER A 60 1.87 14.21 -16.02
C SER A 60 2.06 14.69 -14.59
N LYS A 61 2.37 15.98 -14.41
CA LYS A 61 2.43 16.61 -13.07
C LYS A 61 1.07 16.54 -12.34
N ALA A 62 -0.03 16.60 -13.09
CA ALA A 62 -1.39 16.48 -12.53
C ALA A 62 -1.66 15.10 -11.92
N VAL A 63 -0.90 14.08 -12.30
CA VAL A 63 -0.94 12.73 -11.73
C VAL A 63 0.18 12.52 -10.72
N LEU A 64 1.38 13.01 -11.00
CA LEU A 64 2.57 12.84 -10.15
C LEU A 64 2.37 13.43 -8.74
N VAL A 65 1.86 14.65 -8.67
CA VAL A 65 1.64 15.31 -7.37
C VAL A 65 0.63 14.57 -6.50
N PRO A 66 -0.57 14.20 -6.97
CA PRO A 66 -1.46 13.35 -6.19
C PRO A 66 -0.87 11.99 -5.83
N ALA A 67 -0.13 11.33 -6.73
CA ALA A 67 0.53 10.06 -6.44
C ALA A 67 1.52 10.19 -5.27
N GLY A 68 2.35 11.25 -5.27
CA GLY A 68 3.24 11.55 -4.15
C GLY A 68 2.49 11.82 -2.84
N ARG A 69 1.36 12.55 -2.90
CA ARG A 69 0.50 12.78 -1.71
C ARG A 69 -0.06 11.49 -1.15
N ILE A 70 -0.46 10.54 -2.01
CA ILE A 70 -0.92 9.21 -1.58
C ILE A 70 0.24 8.44 -0.96
N ALA A 71 1.40 8.36 -1.61
CA ALA A 71 2.57 7.65 -1.08
C ALA A 71 2.95 8.10 0.34
N LEU A 72 2.90 9.40 0.61
CA LEU A 72 3.16 9.95 1.95
C LEU A 72 2.12 9.51 3.00
N VAL A 73 0.89 9.28 2.60
CA VAL A 73 -0.16 8.76 3.50
C VAL A 73 0.05 7.28 3.76
N GLU A 74 0.35 6.48 2.73
CA GLU A 74 0.64 5.05 2.86
C GLU A 74 1.88 4.83 3.76
N ALA A 75 2.92 5.65 3.64
CA ALA A 75 4.10 5.58 4.51
C ALA A 75 3.74 5.83 5.99
N ARG A 76 2.85 6.78 6.27
CA ARG A 76 2.36 7.01 7.64
C ARG A 76 1.52 5.84 8.16
N HIS A 77 0.67 5.26 7.34
CA HIS A 77 -0.10 4.07 7.70
C HIS A 77 0.83 2.89 8.02
N ALA A 78 1.84 2.65 7.17
CA ALA A 78 2.84 1.61 7.38
C ALA A 78 3.61 1.82 8.70
N SER A 79 4.05 3.04 8.95
CA SER A 79 4.73 3.40 10.20
C SER A 79 3.86 3.16 11.42
N TRP A 80 2.61 3.60 11.37
CA TRP A 80 1.69 3.47 12.50
C TRP A 80 1.33 2.02 12.78
N ILE A 81 1.01 1.22 11.77
CA ILE A 81 0.68 -0.20 11.99
C ILE A 81 1.91 -0.97 12.47
N ARG A 82 3.12 -0.60 12.05
CA ARG A 82 4.37 -1.19 12.55
C ARG A 82 4.57 -0.87 14.02
N ASP A 83 4.36 0.37 14.44
CA ASP A 83 4.41 0.79 15.84
C ASP A 83 3.44 -0.02 16.71
N ILE A 84 2.19 -0.16 16.27
CA ILE A 84 1.18 -0.98 16.95
C ILE A 84 1.61 -2.45 17.05
N ARG A 85 2.19 -3.02 16.00
CA ARG A 85 2.59 -4.43 15.97
C ARG A 85 3.74 -4.74 16.93
N PHE A 86 4.68 -3.83 17.05
CA PHE A 86 5.91 -4.02 17.80
C PHE A 86 5.97 -3.21 19.10
N ASN A 87 4.83 -2.62 19.49
CA ASN A 87 4.67 -1.89 20.77
C ASN A 87 5.79 -0.86 21.00
N GLY A 88 6.01 0.01 20.01
CA GLY A 88 7.05 1.04 20.09
C GLY A 88 8.46 0.49 19.90
N GLY A 89 8.66 -0.46 19.00
CA GLY A 89 9.98 -1.01 18.69
C GLY A 89 11.02 0.05 18.37
N THR A 90 12.22 -0.06 18.93
CA THR A 90 13.29 0.95 18.85
C THR A 90 14.44 0.55 17.92
N THR A 91 14.42 -0.66 17.39
CA THR A 91 15.47 -1.19 16.49
C THR A 91 14.85 -1.70 15.19
N SER A 92 15.58 -1.55 14.08
CA SER A 92 15.16 -2.14 12.79
C SER A 92 15.06 -3.68 12.93
N PRO A 93 14.02 -4.31 12.35
CA PRO A 93 12.97 -3.75 11.48
C PRO A 93 11.70 -3.31 12.22
N THR A 94 11.72 -3.19 13.54
CA THR A 94 10.52 -2.98 14.37
C THR A 94 10.17 -1.50 14.58
N THR A 95 11.11 -0.58 14.31
CA THR A 95 10.85 0.86 14.39
C THR A 95 9.80 1.31 13.37
N PRO A 96 9.04 2.38 13.64
CA PRO A 96 8.08 2.94 12.68
C PRO A 96 8.67 3.24 11.31
N ALA A 97 9.92 3.71 11.26
CA ALA A 97 10.67 3.98 10.03
C ALA A 97 11.99 3.21 10.08
N PRO A 98 12.03 1.93 9.63
CA PRO A 98 13.17 1.04 9.84
C PRO A 98 14.36 1.31 8.91
N ALA A 99 14.18 2.09 7.86
CA ALA A 99 15.20 2.41 6.87
C ALA A 99 15.18 3.91 6.53
N PRO A 100 16.34 4.51 6.14
CA PRO A 100 16.41 5.92 5.75
C PRO A 100 15.80 6.18 4.36
N PHE A 101 15.67 5.16 3.52
CA PHE A 101 15.10 5.23 2.18
C PHE A 101 14.13 4.08 1.96
N GLU A 102 13.05 4.35 1.22
CA GLU A 102 12.12 3.33 0.76
C GLU A 102 12.55 2.74 -0.58
N ASP A 103 12.35 1.44 -0.77
CA ASP A 103 12.70 0.76 -2.02
C ASP A 103 11.57 0.88 -3.06
N PRO A 104 11.85 1.29 -4.30
CA PRO A 104 10.86 1.27 -5.36
C PRO A 104 10.58 -0.18 -5.82
N PHE A 105 9.30 -0.57 -5.87
CA PHE A 105 8.92 -1.87 -6.41
C PHE A 105 8.49 -1.77 -7.87
N THR A 106 8.93 -2.74 -8.68
CA THR A 106 8.40 -2.93 -10.03
C THR A 106 6.94 -3.39 -9.95
N LYS A 107 6.18 -3.16 -11.03
CA LYS A 107 4.81 -3.68 -11.15
C LYS A 107 4.75 -5.19 -10.90
N ALA A 108 5.70 -5.96 -11.45
CA ALA A 108 5.76 -7.41 -11.27
C ALA A 108 5.90 -7.79 -9.79
N ARG A 109 6.76 -7.09 -9.03
CA ARG A 109 6.95 -7.34 -7.60
C ARG A 109 5.69 -7.01 -6.80
N VAL A 110 5.03 -5.89 -7.07
CA VAL A 110 3.77 -5.52 -6.43
C VAL A 110 2.70 -6.58 -6.68
N LEU A 111 2.53 -7.02 -7.94
CA LEU A 111 1.56 -8.05 -8.29
C LEU A 111 1.86 -9.40 -7.62
N ALA A 112 3.14 -9.77 -7.48
CA ALA A 112 3.55 -10.98 -6.77
C ALA A 112 3.15 -10.93 -5.29
N VAL A 113 3.37 -9.78 -4.61
CA VAL A 113 2.93 -9.60 -3.21
C VAL A 113 1.42 -9.69 -3.09
N VAL A 114 0.67 -8.99 -3.95
CA VAL A 114 -0.81 -9.05 -3.94
C VAL A 114 -1.31 -10.48 -4.17
N LYS A 115 -0.73 -11.18 -5.15
CA LYS A 115 -1.08 -12.58 -5.45
C LYS A 115 -0.79 -13.53 -4.28
N SER A 116 0.32 -13.32 -3.57
CA SER A 116 0.71 -14.16 -2.43
C SER A 116 -0.28 -14.11 -1.26
N THR A 117 -1.08 -13.04 -1.15
CA THR A 117 -2.14 -12.95 -0.12
C THR A 117 -3.27 -13.93 -0.36
N GLY A 118 -3.52 -14.31 -1.61
CA GLY A 118 -4.66 -15.12 -2.00
C GLY A 118 -6.02 -14.47 -1.74
N PHE A 119 -6.05 -13.12 -1.62
CA PHE A 119 -7.30 -12.39 -1.31
C PHE A 119 -8.17 -12.12 -2.52
N ILE A 120 -7.60 -12.12 -3.72
CA ILE A 120 -8.38 -11.91 -4.94
C ILE A 120 -9.03 -13.24 -5.32
N VAL A 121 -10.37 -13.23 -5.40
CA VAL A 121 -11.22 -14.39 -5.70
C VAL A 121 -12.19 -14.02 -6.83
N GLY A 122 -11.83 -14.19 -8.04
CA GLY A 122 -12.68 -13.88 -9.20
C GLY A 122 -12.17 -12.77 -10.07
#